data_0daf23c67a8b882983d52fdb611d5be6
#
_entry.id   0daf23c67a8b882983d52fdb611d5be6
#
_cell.length_a   1.000
_cell.length_b   1.000
_cell.length_c   1.000
_cell.angle_alpha   90.00
_cell.angle_beta   90.00
_cell.angle_gamma   90.00
#
_symmetry.space_group_name_H-M   'P 1'
#
loop_
_entity.id
_entity.type
_entity.pdbx_description
1 polymer ?
#
loop_
_entity_poly.entity_id
_entity_poly.type
_entity_poly.pdbx_seq_one_letter_code
_entity_poly.pdbx_strand_id
1 'polypeptide(L)'
;AQAAEQGTVGNTAEPASDVFSFVAGFEALPLMPGMHNVAGSSVVFDTPTGRIIESAIAGITTPDEIKIFYARSLPQLGWERFVETEYRREDEILKLEISSDGDYVVVHFFLSPK
;
A
#
# COMPACT_ATOMS: atom_id res chain seq x y z
N ALA A 1 17.61 24.51 3.99
CA ALA A 1 17.41 24.51 3.70
C ALA A 1 17.14 24.11 3.44
N GLN A 2 17.23 23.86 3.60
CA GLN A 2 16.97 23.69 3.22
C GLN A 2 16.55 23.33 3.08
N ALA A 3 16.57 23.35 3.35
CA ALA A 3 16.13 23.13 3.13
C ALA A 3 15.79 22.59 3.04
N ALA A 4 15.99 22.47 3.33
CA ALA A 4 15.72 22.19 3.08
C ALA A 4 15.52 21.57 3.01
N GLU A 5 15.70 21.21 3.24
CA GLU A 5 15.56 20.94 2.86
C GLU A 5 15.36 20.54 2.87
N GLN A 6 15.51 20.27 3.28
CA GLN A 6 15.29 20.10 3.00
C GLN A 6 15.00 19.68 3.01
N GLY A 7 15.23 19.48 3.47
CA GLY A 7 14.91 19.35 3.27
C GLY A 7 14.62 18.73 3.32
N THR A 8 14.55 18.45 3.55
CA THR A 8 14.26 18.32 3.29
C THR A 8 13.94 17.79 3.26
N VAL A 9 14.05 17.67 3.56
CA VAL A 9 13.66 17.59 3.27
C VAL A 9 13.20 16.96 3.16
N GLY A 10 13.31 16.71 3.42
CA GLY A 10 12.81 16.56 3.22
C GLY A 10 12.30 16.04 3.08
N ASN A 11 12.18 15.77 3.12
CA ASN A 11 11.64 15.78 2.72
C ASN A 11 11.07 15.57 2.40
N THR A 12 11.05 15.55 2.36
CA THR A 12 10.41 15.64 2.02
C THR A 12 9.86 15.28 1.32
N ALA A 13 9.77 15.36 1.16
CA ALA A 13 9.19 15.44 0.55
C ALA A 13 8.75 15.13 -0.25
N GLU A 14 9.16 14.92 -0.61
CA GLU A 14 8.73 15.30 -1.53
C GLU A 14 7.64 15.07 -2.40
N PRO A 15 7.12 15.66 -2.72
CA PRO A 15 5.74 15.71 -3.07
C PRO A 15 5.43 15.17 -4.43
N ALA A 16 6.15 15.55 -5.41
CA ALA A 16 5.95 14.98 -6.74
C ALA A 16 6.18 13.48 -6.76
N SER A 17 6.92 13.00 -5.79
CA SER A 17 7.24 11.58 -5.71
C SER A 17 6.04 10.71 -5.35
N ASP A 18 4.93 11.30 -4.91
CA ASP A 18 3.74 10.52 -4.55
C ASP A 18 3.21 9.72 -5.73
N VAL A 19 3.39 10.21 -6.94
CA VAL A 19 2.93 9.51 -8.15
C VAL A 19 3.64 8.17 -8.30
N PHE A 20 4.86 8.06 -7.79
CA PHE A 20 5.68 6.86 -7.93
C PHE A 20 5.93 6.16 -6.60
N SER A 21 5.17 6.53 -5.56
CA SER A 21 5.36 5.93 -4.26
C SER A 21 4.72 4.56 -4.17
N PHE A 22 5.31 3.72 -3.33
CA PHE A 22 4.86 2.34 -3.16
C PHE A 22 4.64 2.03 -1.70
N VAL A 23 3.78 1.03 -1.44
CA VAL A 23 3.57 0.53 -0.10
C VAL A 23 4.85 -0.16 0.37
N ALA A 24 5.29 0.17 1.59
CA ALA A 24 6.54 -0.36 2.14
C ALA A 24 6.52 -1.88 2.16
N GLY A 25 7.65 -2.49 1.81
CA GLY A 25 7.80 -3.94 1.77
C GLY A 25 7.40 -4.57 0.45
N PHE A 26 6.67 -3.86 -0.39
CA PHE A 26 6.23 -4.35 -1.70
C PHE A 26 7.02 -3.67 -2.80
N GLU A 27 7.35 -4.44 -3.85
CA GLU A 27 8.14 -3.91 -4.95
C GLU A 27 7.34 -3.03 -5.90
N ALA A 28 6.07 -3.33 -6.07
CA ALA A 28 5.27 -2.68 -7.09
C ALA A 28 3.83 -2.42 -6.67
N LEU A 29 3.54 -2.41 -5.38
CA LEU A 29 2.19 -2.11 -4.91
C LEU A 29 2.05 -0.59 -4.75
N PRO A 30 1.21 0.06 -5.56
CA PRO A 30 1.16 1.52 -5.54
C PRO A 30 0.56 2.05 -4.25
N LEU A 31 1.12 3.16 -3.80
CA LEU A 31 0.59 3.91 -2.66
C LEU A 31 -0.42 4.91 -3.18
N MET A 32 -1.66 4.79 -2.76
CA MET A 32 -2.70 5.71 -3.20
C MET A 32 -2.33 7.14 -2.84
N PRO A 33 -2.46 8.10 -3.77
CA PRO A 33 -2.16 9.51 -3.47
C PRO A 33 -2.93 10.00 -2.25
N GLY A 34 -2.25 10.75 -1.39
CA GLY A 34 -2.83 11.23 -0.14
C GLY A 34 -2.64 10.30 1.03
N MET A 35 -2.16 9.09 0.78
CA MET A 35 -1.86 8.11 1.83
C MET A 35 -0.37 8.10 2.14
N HIS A 36 -0.03 7.59 3.31
CA HIS A 36 1.37 7.45 3.71
C HIS A 36 1.58 6.11 4.37
N ASN A 37 2.80 5.60 4.28
CA ASN A 37 3.17 4.36 4.96
C ASN A 37 3.17 4.58 6.46
N VAL A 38 2.58 3.63 7.20
CA VAL A 38 2.60 3.70 8.67
C VAL A 38 3.95 3.18 9.13
N ALA A 39 4.69 4.00 9.88
CA ALA A 39 6.03 3.66 10.32
C ALA A 39 6.00 2.38 11.16
N GLY A 40 6.94 1.49 10.88
CA GLY A 40 7.08 0.25 11.64
C GLY A 40 6.07 -0.82 11.31
N SER A 41 5.20 -0.61 10.32
CA SER A 41 4.16 -1.58 9.99
C SER A 41 4.62 -2.65 9.02
N SER A 42 5.72 -2.43 8.31
CA SER A 42 6.15 -3.34 7.25
C SER A 42 6.94 -4.52 7.83
N VAL A 43 6.50 -5.72 7.52
CA VAL A 43 7.15 -6.96 7.94
C VAL A 43 7.23 -7.88 6.75
N VAL A 44 8.41 -8.47 6.51
CA VAL A 44 8.62 -9.38 5.39
C VAL A 44 9.26 -10.66 5.92
N PHE A 45 8.63 -11.80 5.61
CA PHE A 45 9.13 -13.12 5.97
C PHE A 45 9.28 -13.98 4.74
N ASP A 46 10.37 -14.73 4.64
CA ASP A 46 10.51 -15.76 3.64
C ASP A 46 10.14 -17.11 4.24
N THR A 47 9.34 -17.88 3.50
CA THR A 47 8.92 -19.22 3.92
C THR A 47 9.25 -20.21 2.81
N PRO A 48 9.24 -21.53 3.11
CA PRO A 48 9.50 -22.52 2.06
C PRO A 48 8.53 -22.49 0.90
N THR A 49 7.31 -21.98 1.11
CA THR A 49 6.29 -21.94 0.05
C THR A 49 6.17 -20.55 -0.59
N GLY A 50 6.92 -19.56 -0.12
CA GLY A 50 6.87 -18.23 -0.66
C GLY A 50 7.10 -17.21 0.44
N ARG A 51 6.71 -15.99 0.17
CA ARG A 51 6.94 -14.90 1.13
C ARG A 51 5.63 -14.41 1.73
N ILE A 52 5.73 -13.86 2.92
CA ILE A 52 4.62 -13.22 3.62
C ILE A 52 5.03 -11.77 3.85
N ILE A 53 4.19 -10.84 3.41
CA ILE A 53 4.45 -9.42 3.59
C ILE A 53 3.22 -8.79 4.24
N GLU A 54 3.47 -7.98 5.28
CA GLU A 54 2.41 -7.19 5.93
C GLU A 54 2.85 -5.75 5.96
N SER A 55 1.92 -4.85 5.69
CA SER A 55 2.22 -3.43 5.74
C SER A 55 0.92 -2.66 5.90
N ALA A 56 1.02 -1.40 6.33
CA ALA A 56 -0.17 -0.56 6.50
C ALA A 56 0.10 0.82 5.94
N ILE A 57 -0.95 1.41 5.36
CA ILE A 57 -0.95 2.79 4.94
C ILE A 57 -2.13 3.49 5.59
N ALA A 58 -2.05 4.81 5.70
CA ALA A 58 -3.09 5.59 6.36
C ALA A 58 -3.20 6.97 5.73
N GLY A 59 -4.37 7.58 5.86
CA GLY A 59 -4.58 8.93 5.36
C GLY A 59 -6.03 9.34 5.43
N ILE A 60 -6.31 10.54 4.95
CA ILE A 60 -7.65 11.09 4.91
C ILE A 60 -8.30 10.69 3.60
N THR A 61 -9.26 9.79 3.67
CA THR A 61 -9.97 9.29 2.49
C THR A 61 -11.20 8.52 2.96
N THR A 62 -11.80 7.73 2.07
CA THR A 62 -12.92 6.86 2.42
C THR A 62 -12.61 5.42 2.01
N PRO A 63 -13.24 4.43 2.67
CA PRO A 63 -13.06 3.04 2.25
C PRO A 63 -13.41 2.80 0.79
N ASP A 64 -14.45 3.47 0.28
CA ASP A 64 -14.84 3.30 -1.11
C ASP A 64 -13.76 3.78 -2.06
N GLU A 65 -13.11 4.90 -1.76
CA GLU A 65 -12.02 5.41 -2.61
C GLU A 65 -10.83 4.47 -2.63
N ILE A 66 -10.52 3.87 -1.49
CA ILE A 66 -9.48 2.85 -1.42
C ILE A 66 -9.82 1.68 -2.34
N LYS A 67 -11.04 1.17 -2.23
CA LYS A 67 -11.46 0.01 -3.03
C LYS A 67 -11.42 0.33 -4.52
N ILE A 68 -11.87 1.52 -4.90
CA ILE A 68 -11.87 1.93 -6.31
C ILE A 68 -10.44 2.06 -6.83
N PHE A 69 -9.56 2.68 -6.06
CA PHE A 69 -8.17 2.88 -6.48
C PHE A 69 -7.50 1.54 -6.77
N TYR A 70 -7.62 0.59 -5.83
CA TYR A 70 -6.93 -0.69 -5.98
C TYR A 70 -7.64 -1.60 -6.97
N ALA A 71 -8.97 -1.47 -7.13
CA ALA A 71 -9.68 -2.21 -8.17
C ALA A 71 -9.26 -1.78 -9.57
N ARG A 72 -8.76 -0.56 -9.72
CA ARG A 72 -8.28 -0.06 -11.00
C ARG A 72 -6.80 -0.31 -11.21
N SER A 73 -6.00 -0.21 -10.16
CA SER A 73 -4.54 -0.29 -10.30
C SER A 73 -4.00 -1.72 -10.27
N LEU A 74 -4.56 -2.57 -9.43
CA LEU A 74 -4.02 -3.92 -9.27
C LEU A 74 -4.15 -4.80 -10.51
N PRO A 75 -5.27 -4.77 -11.26
CA PRO A 75 -5.33 -5.57 -12.48
C PRO A 75 -4.27 -5.19 -13.50
N GLN A 76 -3.86 -3.93 -13.54
CA GLN A 76 -2.81 -3.50 -14.46
C GLN A 76 -1.45 -4.08 -14.10
N LEU A 77 -1.31 -4.58 -12.88
CA LEU A 77 -0.08 -5.18 -12.38
C LEU A 77 -0.14 -6.70 -12.37
N GLY A 78 -1.17 -7.27 -13.00
CA GLY A 78 -1.31 -8.71 -13.11
C GLY A 78 -2.13 -9.36 -12.00
N TRP A 79 -2.68 -8.57 -11.09
CA TRP A 79 -3.52 -9.13 -10.03
C TRP A 79 -4.94 -9.34 -10.55
N GLU A 80 -5.54 -10.47 -10.18
CA GLU A 80 -6.92 -10.77 -10.49
C GLU A 80 -7.76 -10.60 -9.24
N ARG A 81 -8.85 -9.85 -9.36
CA ARG A 81 -9.73 -9.61 -8.23
C ARG A 81 -10.56 -10.86 -7.96
N PHE A 82 -10.43 -11.39 -6.76
CA PHE A 82 -11.21 -12.56 -6.35
C PHE A 82 -12.49 -12.13 -5.64
N VAL A 83 -12.35 -11.27 -4.63
CA VAL A 83 -13.47 -10.58 -4.01
C VAL A 83 -13.05 -9.14 -3.81
N GLU A 84 -13.91 -8.30 -3.27
CA GLU A 84 -13.70 -6.87 -3.19
C GLU A 84 -12.37 -6.47 -2.53
N THR A 85 -11.93 -7.26 -1.56
CA THR A 85 -10.71 -6.94 -0.81
C THR A 85 -9.65 -8.04 -0.91
N GLU A 86 -9.77 -8.92 -1.88
CA GLU A 86 -8.80 -9.99 -2.06
C GLU A 86 -8.44 -10.13 -3.53
N TYR A 87 -7.15 -10.15 -3.82
CA TYR A 87 -6.62 -10.29 -5.17
C TYR A 87 -5.65 -11.44 -5.22
N ARG A 88 -5.52 -12.07 -6.39
CA ARG A 88 -4.63 -13.20 -6.59
C ARG A 88 -3.77 -12.98 -7.81
N ARG A 89 -2.53 -13.43 -7.74
CA ARG A 89 -1.58 -13.36 -8.84
C ARG A 89 -0.61 -14.52 -8.73
N GLU A 90 -0.59 -15.39 -9.74
CA GLU A 90 0.28 -16.56 -9.74
C GLU A 90 0.05 -17.36 -8.46
N ASP A 91 1.06 -17.50 -7.64
CA ASP A 91 0.98 -18.29 -6.42
C ASP A 91 0.77 -17.44 -5.17
N GLU A 92 0.32 -16.19 -5.34
CA GLU A 92 0.20 -15.26 -4.22
C GLU A 92 -1.21 -14.73 -4.06
N ILE A 93 -1.57 -14.45 -2.81
CA ILE A 93 -2.83 -13.82 -2.45
C ILE A 93 -2.52 -12.52 -1.74
N LEU A 94 -3.17 -11.44 -2.19
CA LEU A 94 -3.07 -10.13 -1.54
C LEU A 94 -4.42 -9.78 -0.94
N LYS A 95 -4.44 -9.53 0.36
CA LYS A 95 -5.66 -9.13 1.06
C LYS A 95 -5.52 -7.72 1.58
N LEU A 96 -6.63 -6.98 1.52
CA LEU A 96 -6.69 -5.61 2.04
C LEU A 96 -7.70 -5.60 3.20
N GLU A 97 -7.27 -5.12 4.36
CA GLU A 97 -8.18 -4.87 5.48
C GLU A 97 -8.29 -3.36 5.65
N ILE A 98 -9.50 -2.84 5.51
CA ILE A 98 -9.76 -1.42 5.54
C ILE A 98 -10.50 -1.09 6.83
N SER A 99 -9.95 -0.17 7.61
CA SER A 99 -10.62 0.32 8.81
C SER A 99 -10.65 1.84 8.76
N SER A 100 -11.66 2.44 9.38
CA SER A 100 -11.79 3.88 9.36
C SER A 100 -12.16 4.39 10.75
N ASP A 101 -11.74 5.63 11.00
CA ASP A 101 -12.07 6.36 12.22
C ASP A 101 -12.36 7.79 11.76
N GLY A 102 -13.64 8.09 11.55
CA GLY A 102 -14.02 9.35 10.93
C GLY A 102 -13.51 9.41 9.50
N ASP A 103 -12.76 10.46 9.17
CA ASP A 103 -12.19 10.63 7.84
C ASP A 103 -10.85 9.92 7.67
N TYR A 104 -10.32 9.36 8.74
CA TYR A 104 -9.01 8.73 8.71
C TYR A 104 -9.18 7.25 8.42
N VAL A 105 -8.49 6.77 7.39
CA VAL A 105 -8.60 5.38 6.95
C VAL A 105 -7.24 4.72 7.03
N VAL A 106 -7.22 3.50 7.55
CA VAL A 106 -6.01 2.66 7.59
C VAL A 106 -6.28 1.43 6.74
N VAL A 107 -5.33 1.09 5.87
CA VAL A 107 -5.41 -0.11 5.04
C VAL A 107 -4.25 -1.01 5.40
N HIS A 108 -4.57 -2.23 5.80
CA HIS A 108 -3.57 -3.26 6.05
C HIS A 108 -3.50 -4.15 4.82
N PHE A 109 -2.29 -4.37 4.33
CA PHE A 109 -2.03 -5.26 3.21
C PHE A 109 -1.37 -6.54 3.73
N PHE A 110 -1.86 -7.67 3.28
CA PHE A 110 -1.31 -8.98 3.62
C PHE A 110 -1.06 -9.76 2.35
N LEU A 111 0.20 -10.05 2.08
CA LEU A 111 0.58 -10.91 0.97
C LEU A 111 0.98 -12.26 1.53
N SER A 112 0.48 -13.34 0.93
CA SER A 112 0.84 -14.68 1.36
C SER A 112 0.84 -15.63 0.16
N PRO A 113 1.51 -16.79 0.27
CA PRO A 113 1.40 -17.83 -0.76
C PRO A 113 -0.02 -18.41 -0.76
N LYS A 114 -0.44 -18.85 -1.95
CA LYS A 114 -1.70 -19.56 -2.07
C LYS A 114 -1.64 -20.92 -1.41
#